data_5bc291fa28672a2271320fec05976fe9
#
_entry.id   5bc291fa28672a2271320fec05976fe9
#
_cell.length_a   1.000
_cell.length_b   1.000
_cell.length_c   1.000
_cell.angle_alpha   90.00
_cell.angle_beta   90.00
_cell.angle_gamma   90.00
#
_symmetry.space_group_name_H-M   'P 1'
#
loop_
_entity.id
_entity.type
_entity.pdbx_description
1 polymer ?
#
loop_
_entity_poly.entity_id
_entity_poly.type
_entity_poly.pdbx_seq_one_letter_code
_entity_poly.pdbx_strand_id
1 'polypeptide(L)'
;MLPIYKKEIKTYFTQMIGYIFLAFLVLLTAIYFTLVNVFGMSPEYYYVLSGTTILFFIMIPALTMRLFAEEARHKTDQLLFTSPLAVWQIVFGKFFAAVSLFLFGMAVTLLFPLMLSRYGTLPASQIAGAYLGYILIGACFISVGLFISVLTDNQIIAAVATFVTLFALFIMDAISQGMPTGTEASLVFVAMVIAAVALVWYNSTKNIYASAVVGVAGVAVAVLLYLINNLIFDGIIVRSLKWLSVYSRYENLSSGILNLADIVYYLSFAAMFIYLTINVIEKRRWR
;
A
#
# COMPACT_ATOMS: atom_id res chain seq x y z
N MET A 1 20.54 8.72 8.55
CA MET A 1 19.09 8.53 8.70
C MET A 1 18.45 9.59 9.60
N LEU A 2 18.87 9.73 10.86
CA LEU A 2 18.28 10.67 11.84
C LEU A 2 18.20 12.15 11.38
N PRO A 3 19.22 12.75 10.73
CA PRO A 3 19.12 14.13 10.25
C PRO A 3 18.01 14.34 9.21
N ILE A 4 17.85 13.40 8.29
CA ILE A 4 16.80 13.47 7.26
C ILE A 4 15.42 13.35 7.91
N TYR A 5 15.24 12.36 8.79
CA TYR A 5 14.01 12.18 9.56
C TYR A 5 13.62 13.48 10.31
N LYS A 6 14.57 14.08 11.04
CA LYS A 6 14.31 15.35 11.77
C LYS A 6 13.97 16.49 10.83
N LYS A 7 14.66 16.60 9.67
CA LYS A 7 14.36 17.59 8.64
C LYS A 7 12.92 17.43 8.15
N GLU A 8 12.53 16.22 7.76
CA GLU A 8 11.19 15.95 7.23
C GLU A 8 10.08 16.20 8.25
N ILE A 9 10.23 15.72 9.49
CA ILE A 9 9.27 16.00 10.56
C ILE A 9 9.15 17.51 10.78
N LYS A 10 10.28 18.24 10.86
CA LYS A 10 10.25 19.69 10.99
C LYS A 10 9.51 20.33 9.81
N THR A 11 9.73 19.86 8.60
CA THR A 11 9.06 20.35 7.39
C THR A 11 7.55 20.15 7.45
N TYR A 12 7.05 18.98 7.91
CA TYR A 12 5.63 18.74 8.07
C TYR A 12 4.96 19.71 9.05
N PHE A 13 5.65 20.10 10.13
CA PHE A 13 5.11 21.00 11.15
C PHE A 13 5.43 22.48 10.88
N THR A 14 6.40 22.82 10.05
CA THR A 14 6.65 24.22 9.63
C THR A 14 5.81 24.60 8.41
N GLN A 15 5.51 23.64 7.55
CA GLN A 15 4.57 23.83 6.45
C GLN A 15 3.19 23.34 6.91
N MET A 16 2.11 23.97 6.49
CA MET A 16 0.74 23.67 6.91
C MET A 16 0.27 22.23 6.63
N ILE A 17 1.00 21.46 5.80
CA ILE A 17 0.57 20.16 5.31
C ILE A 17 0.39 19.13 6.42
N GLY A 18 1.32 19.09 7.38
CA GLY A 18 1.19 18.16 8.51
C GLY A 18 -0.05 18.44 9.34
N TYR A 19 -0.34 19.70 9.61
CA TYR A 19 -1.55 20.10 10.34
C TYR A 19 -2.82 19.80 9.56
N ILE A 20 -2.84 20.07 8.27
CA ILE A 20 -3.99 19.77 7.39
C ILE A 20 -4.23 18.24 7.37
N PHE A 21 -3.17 17.44 7.22
CA PHE A 21 -3.28 16.00 7.26
C PHE A 21 -3.87 15.49 8.57
N LEU A 22 -3.34 15.95 9.70
CA LEU A 22 -3.81 15.56 11.03
C LEU A 22 -5.25 16.02 11.28
N ALA A 23 -5.56 17.27 10.96
CA ALA A 23 -6.91 17.82 11.12
C ALA A 23 -7.93 17.04 10.29
N PHE A 24 -7.59 16.73 9.03
CA PHE A 24 -8.49 15.99 8.14
C PHE A 24 -8.69 14.55 8.62
N LEU A 25 -7.63 13.85 9.05
CA LEU A 25 -7.72 12.50 9.60
C LEU A 25 -8.60 12.46 10.84
N VAL A 26 -8.34 13.34 11.81
CA VAL A 26 -9.09 13.36 13.07
C VAL A 26 -10.54 13.76 12.82
N LEU A 27 -10.78 14.80 12.01
CA LEU A 27 -12.13 15.30 11.71
C LEU A 27 -12.99 14.23 11.04
N LEU A 28 -12.47 13.58 10.00
CA LEU A 28 -13.24 12.55 9.29
C LEU A 28 -13.45 11.31 10.16
N THR A 29 -12.44 10.90 10.93
CA THR A 29 -12.63 9.82 11.92
C THR A 29 -13.69 10.20 12.96
N ALA A 30 -13.72 11.47 13.42
CA ALA A 30 -14.74 11.96 14.34
C ALA A 30 -16.15 11.93 13.73
N ILE A 31 -16.31 12.29 12.47
CA ILE A 31 -17.58 12.21 11.74
C ILE A 31 -18.05 10.75 11.68
N TYR A 32 -17.17 9.83 11.22
CA TYR A 32 -17.51 8.39 11.18
C TYR A 32 -17.84 7.85 12.57
N PHE A 33 -17.08 8.22 13.59
CA PHE A 33 -17.37 7.86 14.99
C PHE A 33 -18.76 8.33 15.42
N THR A 34 -19.10 9.57 15.11
CA THR A 34 -20.41 10.13 15.48
C THR A 34 -21.54 9.40 14.77
N LEU A 35 -21.39 9.12 13.48
CA LEU A 35 -22.41 8.44 12.69
C LEU A 35 -22.59 6.97 13.11
N VAL A 36 -21.52 6.23 13.34
CA VAL A 36 -21.57 4.79 13.60
C VAL A 36 -21.81 4.50 15.08
N ASN A 37 -21.03 5.10 15.95
CA ASN A 37 -21.08 4.75 17.39
C ASN A 37 -22.09 5.61 18.16
N VAL A 38 -22.20 6.92 17.89
CA VAL A 38 -23.11 7.78 18.67
C VAL A 38 -24.54 7.69 18.12
N PHE A 39 -24.77 7.98 16.84
CA PHE A 39 -26.10 7.90 16.25
C PHE A 39 -26.55 6.46 15.97
N GLY A 40 -25.63 5.60 15.54
CA GLY A 40 -25.92 4.18 15.32
C GLY A 40 -26.01 3.34 16.59
N MET A 41 -25.72 3.93 17.78
CA MET A 41 -25.71 3.23 19.08
C MET A 41 -24.93 1.90 19.06
N SER A 42 -23.88 1.81 18.21
CA SER A 42 -23.08 0.60 18.09
C SER A 42 -21.82 0.69 18.94
N PRO A 43 -21.50 -0.32 19.76
CA PRO A 43 -20.24 -0.36 20.52
C PRO A 43 -19.03 -0.76 19.67
N GLU A 44 -19.25 -1.13 18.42
CA GLU A 44 -18.24 -1.72 17.54
C GLU A 44 -17.40 -0.65 16.82
N TYR A 45 -16.37 -0.18 17.50
CA TYR A 45 -15.48 0.89 16.98
C TYR A 45 -14.69 0.47 15.74
N TYR A 46 -14.48 -0.82 15.50
CA TYR A 46 -13.73 -1.27 14.31
C TYR A 46 -14.39 -0.87 12.99
N TYR A 47 -15.72 -0.71 12.95
CA TYR A 47 -16.43 -0.20 11.76
C TYR A 47 -16.01 1.24 11.41
N VAL A 48 -15.66 2.05 12.40
CA VAL A 48 -15.16 3.42 12.16
C VAL A 48 -13.84 3.36 11.40
N LEU A 49 -12.89 2.55 11.88
CA LEU A 49 -11.61 2.40 11.20
C LEU A 49 -11.76 1.78 9.81
N SER A 50 -12.61 0.76 9.66
CA SER A 50 -12.89 0.15 8.36
C SER A 50 -13.51 1.13 7.37
N GLY A 51 -14.48 1.92 7.80
CA GLY A 51 -15.10 2.96 6.97
C GLY A 51 -14.14 4.09 6.58
N THR A 52 -13.20 4.42 7.47
CA THR A 52 -12.21 5.47 7.21
C THR A 52 -11.03 5.01 6.32
N THR A 53 -10.89 3.73 6.00
CA THR A 53 -9.85 3.27 5.05
C THR A 53 -9.95 3.91 3.67
N ILE A 54 -11.16 4.30 3.24
CA ILE A 54 -11.38 5.04 1.99
C ILE A 54 -10.62 6.37 1.96
N LEU A 55 -10.36 6.97 3.12
CA LEU A 55 -9.66 8.24 3.24
C LEU A 55 -8.19 8.12 2.83
N PHE A 56 -7.61 6.93 2.90
CA PHE A 56 -6.23 6.70 2.48
C PHE A 56 -5.99 7.08 1.03
N PHE A 57 -7.01 6.98 0.16
CA PHE A 57 -6.86 7.34 -1.26
C PHE A 57 -6.63 8.83 -1.49
N ILE A 58 -7.04 9.68 -0.57
CA ILE A 58 -6.83 11.13 -0.65
C ILE A 58 -5.65 11.54 0.23
N MET A 59 -5.61 11.02 1.45
CA MET A 59 -4.66 11.46 2.47
C MET A 59 -3.24 11.01 2.18
N ILE A 60 -3.05 9.74 1.78
CA ILE A 60 -1.71 9.19 1.53
C ILE A 60 -1.07 9.80 0.29
N PRO A 61 -1.74 9.93 -0.87
CA PRO A 61 -1.20 10.67 -1.99
C PRO A 61 -0.81 12.10 -1.63
N ALA A 62 -1.65 12.83 -0.89
CA ALA A 62 -1.35 14.20 -0.45
C ALA A 62 -0.11 14.27 0.47
N LEU A 63 0.07 13.26 1.34
CA LEU A 63 1.23 13.16 2.22
C LEU A 63 2.52 12.81 1.47
N THR A 64 2.44 11.87 0.52
CA THR A 64 3.61 11.26 -0.11
C THR A 64 4.07 11.97 -1.39
N MET A 65 3.17 12.69 -2.08
CA MET A 65 3.47 13.34 -3.36
C MET A 65 4.68 14.28 -3.30
N ARG A 66 4.99 14.84 -2.11
CA ARG A 66 6.05 15.83 -1.93
C ARG A 66 7.40 15.24 -1.53
N LEU A 67 7.41 13.98 -1.06
CA LEU A 67 8.60 13.39 -0.43
C LEU A 67 9.84 13.41 -1.33
N PHE A 68 9.68 13.15 -2.62
CA PHE A 68 10.75 13.20 -3.60
C PHE A 68 10.45 14.12 -4.79
N ALA A 69 9.19 14.17 -5.26
CA ALA A 69 8.84 14.96 -6.43
C ALA A 69 9.05 16.49 -6.22
N GLU A 70 8.90 17.00 -5.00
CA GLU A 70 9.21 18.39 -4.69
C GLU A 70 10.71 18.68 -4.78
N GLU A 71 11.55 17.81 -4.22
CA GLU A 71 13.01 17.97 -4.29
C GLU A 71 13.52 17.86 -5.73
N ALA A 72 12.97 16.92 -6.52
CA ALA A 72 13.29 16.77 -7.93
C ALA A 72 12.87 18.03 -8.73
N ARG A 73 11.66 18.57 -8.49
CA ARG A 73 11.19 19.79 -9.14
C ARG A 73 12.07 21.00 -8.85
N HIS A 74 12.56 21.14 -7.62
CA HIS A 74 13.46 22.24 -7.22
C HIS A 74 14.93 21.95 -7.47
N LYS A 75 15.26 20.78 -8.05
CA LYS A 75 16.64 20.30 -8.28
C LYS A 75 17.50 20.23 -7.00
N THR A 76 16.86 20.13 -5.83
CA THR A 76 17.53 20.00 -4.54
C THR A 76 17.87 18.54 -4.22
N ASP A 77 17.34 17.60 -4.99
CA ASP A 77 17.69 16.18 -4.99
C ASP A 77 19.17 15.95 -5.28
N GLN A 78 19.79 16.79 -6.15
CA GLN A 78 21.22 16.72 -6.45
C GLN A 78 22.09 16.94 -5.21
N LEU A 79 21.71 17.88 -4.33
CA LEU A 79 22.41 18.12 -3.06
C LEU A 79 22.27 16.92 -2.11
N LEU A 80 21.15 16.20 -2.18
CA LEU A 80 20.92 15.03 -1.38
C LEU A 80 21.76 13.83 -1.87
N PHE A 81 21.91 13.71 -3.21
CA PHE A 81 22.67 12.62 -3.83
C PHE A 81 24.20 12.82 -3.74
N THR A 82 24.66 14.06 -3.65
CA THR A 82 26.10 14.39 -3.41
C THR A 82 26.48 14.33 -1.94
N SER A 83 25.50 14.23 -1.03
CA SER A 83 25.78 14.09 0.39
C SER A 83 26.46 12.74 0.71
N PRO A 84 27.27 12.64 1.78
CA PRO A 84 27.94 11.39 2.17
C PRO A 84 26.99 10.36 2.80
N LEU A 85 25.69 10.49 2.58
CA LEU A 85 24.66 9.60 3.09
C LEU A 85 24.41 8.43 2.13
N ALA A 86 24.23 7.25 2.67
CA ALA A 86 23.79 6.10 1.89
C ALA A 86 22.31 6.29 1.44
N VAL A 87 21.96 5.85 0.24
CA VAL A 87 20.61 6.01 -0.34
C VAL A 87 19.53 5.42 0.57
N TRP A 88 19.78 4.24 1.16
CA TRP A 88 18.83 3.63 2.07
C TRP A 88 18.52 4.51 3.30
N GLN A 89 19.51 5.29 3.80
CA GLN A 89 19.29 6.20 4.93
C GLN A 89 18.35 7.36 4.58
N ILE A 90 18.40 7.80 3.31
CA ILE A 90 17.52 8.85 2.79
C ILE A 90 16.08 8.31 2.71
N VAL A 91 15.91 7.16 2.06
CA VAL A 91 14.59 6.55 1.84
C VAL A 91 13.91 6.20 3.16
N PHE A 92 14.62 5.50 4.06
CA PHE A 92 14.07 5.18 5.37
C PHE A 92 13.80 6.43 6.22
N GLY A 93 14.63 7.47 6.13
CA GLY A 93 14.42 8.73 6.85
C GLY A 93 13.09 9.38 6.45
N LYS A 94 12.80 9.44 5.15
CA LYS A 94 11.54 9.99 4.61
C LYS A 94 10.34 9.10 4.91
N PHE A 95 10.50 7.78 4.74
CA PHE A 95 9.45 6.82 5.05
C PHE A 95 9.01 6.90 6.51
N PHE A 96 9.95 6.82 7.45
CA PHE A 96 9.62 6.88 8.87
C PHE A 96 9.10 8.25 9.30
N ALA A 97 9.48 9.34 8.63
CA ALA A 97 8.89 10.65 8.91
C ALA A 97 7.39 10.69 8.53
N ALA A 98 7.03 10.17 7.37
CA ALA A 98 5.63 10.08 6.95
C ALA A 98 4.82 9.13 7.84
N VAL A 99 5.37 7.96 8.17
CA VAL A 99 4.74 7.00 9.10
C VAL A 99 4.57 7.60 10.48
N SER A 100 5.56 8.35 11.01
CA SER A 100 5.45 8.99 12.33
C SER A 100 4.35 10.03 12.37
N LEU A 101 4.17 10.83 11.33
CA LEU A 101 3.06 11.79 11.24
C LEU A 101 1.71 11.05 11.24
N PHE A 102 1.61 9.97 10.48
CA PHE A 102 0.41 9.12 10.45
C PHE A 102 0.14 8.50 11.83
N LEU A 103 1.16 7.91 12.48
CA LEU A 103 1.04 7.34 13.82
C LEU A 103 0.62 8.38 14.87
N PHE A 104 1.11 9.62 14.76
CA PHE A 104 0.68 10.70 15.64
C PHE A 104 -0.82 11.00 15.48
N GLY A 105 -1.31 11.04 14.25
CA GLY A 105 -2.75 11.15 13.99
C GLY A 105 -3.53 9.98 14.56
N MET A 106 -3.06 8.76 14.38
CA MET A 106 -3.68 7.56 14.95
C MET A 106 -3.71 7.57 16.48
N ALA A 107 -2.66 8.09 17.13
CA ALA A 107 -2.62 8.24 18.58
C ALA A 107 -3.71 9.21 19.08
N VAL A 108 -4.00 10.27 18.35
CA VAL A 108 -5.10 11.19 18.67
C VAL A 108 -6.46 10.50 18.52
N THR A 109 -6.65 9.65 17.51
CA THR A 109 -7.92 8.92 17.32
C THR A 109 -8.21 7.89 18.42
N LEU A 110 -7.21 7.46 19.21
CA LEU A 110 -7.42 6.59 20.38
C LEU A 110 -8.32 7.21 21.45
N LEU A 111 -8.48 8.53 21.43
CA LEU A 111 -9.43 9.20 22.34
C LEU A 111 -10.88 8.75 22.11
N PHE A 112 -11.28 8.39 20.89
CA PHE A 112 -12.64 7.96 20.57
C PHE A 112 -13.02 6.63 21.24
N PRO A 113 -12.27 5.52 21.12
CA PRO A 113 -12.59 4.31 21.84
C PRO A 113 -12.43 4.47 23.36
N LEU A 114 -11.53 5.34 23.86
CA LEU A 114 -11.45 5.67 25.28
C LEU A 114 -12.72 6.37 25.79
N MET A 115 -13.30 7.27 24.99
CA MET A 115 -14.60 7.88 25.33
C MET A 115 -15.70 6.83 25.33
N LEU A 116 -15.74 5.94 24.33
CA LEU A 116 -16.75 4.91 24.20
C LEU A 116 -16.68 3.88 25.37
N SER A 117 -15.49 3.59 25.89
CA SER A 117 -15.29 2.68 27.03
C SER A 117 -15.99 3.11 28.31
N ARG A 118 -16.40 4.38 28.43
CA ARG A 118 -17.18 4.89 29.58
C ARG A 118 -18.67 4.50 29.52
N TYR A 119 -19.13 4.12 28.32
CA TYR A 119 -20.57 3.84 28.10
C TYR A 119 -20.87 2.35 27.91
N GLY A 120 -19.84 1.49 27.83
CA GLY A 120 -20.04 0.04 27.69
C GLY A 120 -18.75 -0.76 27.66
N THR A 121 -18.90 -2.08 27.65
CA THR A 121 -17.77 -3.00 27.50
C THR A 121 -17.36 -3.10 26.02
N LEU A 122 -16.12 -2.72 25.73
CA LEU A 122 -15.57 -2.76 24.37
C LEU A 122 -14.79 -4.05 24.14
N PRO A 123 -14.85 -4.65 22.93
CA PRO A 123 -14.02 -5.77 22.56
C PRO A 123 -12.57 -5.30 22.29
N ALA A 124 -11.75 -5.27 23.35
CA ALA A 124 -10.38 -4.72 23.29
C ALA A 124 -9.50 -5.42 22.23
N SER A 125 -9.67 -6.72 22.02
CA SER A 125 -8.93 -7.48 20.99
C SER A 125 -9.25 -7.02 19.58
N GLN A 126 -10.52 -6.75 19.26
CA GLN A 126 -10.94 -6.25 17.96
C GLN A 126 -10.42 -4.83 17.72
N ILE A 127 -10.50 -3.96 18.73
CA ILE A 127 -9.97 -2.59 18.62
C ILE A 127 -8.46 -2.62 18.39
N ALA A 128 -7.71 -3.40 19.17
CA ALA A 128 -6.26 -3.54 19.00
C ALA A 128 -5.89 -4.10 17.62
N GLY A 129 -6.62 -5.13 17.16
CA GLY A 129 -6.45 -5.70 15.82
C GLY A 129 -6.75 -4.70 14.72
N ALA A 130 -7.84 -3.94 14.85
CA ALA A 130 -8.23 -2.91 13.89
C ALA A 130 -7.20 -1.78 13.80
N TYR A 131 -6.67 -1.27 14.94
CA TYR A 131 -5.60 -0.28 14.95
C TYR A 131 -4.31 -0.81 14.34
N LEU A 132 -3.91 -2.04 14.70
CA LEU A 132 -2.73 -2.67 14.14
C LEU A 132 -2.85 -2.83 12.63
N GLY A 133 -3.97 -3.35 12.14
CA GLY A 133 -4.24 -3.49 10.71
C GLY A 133 -4.26 -2.15 9.99
N TYR A 134 -4.88 -1.13 10.60
CA TYR A 134 -4.95 0.23 10.03
C TYR A 134 -3.57 0.89 9.92
N ILE A 135 -2.70 0.69 10.92
CA ILE A 135 -1.33 1.17 10.90
C ILE A 135 -0.51 0.44 9.82
N LEU A 136 -0.67 -0.88 9.71
CA LEU A 136 0.05 -1.68 8.72
C LEU A 136 -0.34 -1.33 7.28
N ILE A 137 -1.65 -1.23 7.00
CA ILE A 137 -2.12 -0.82 5.66
C ILE A 137 -1.69 0.60 5.33
N GLY A 138 -1.74 1.53 6.30
CA GLY A 138 -1.27 2.89 6.12
C GLY A 138 0.21 2.97 5.80
N ALA A 139 1.07 2.23 6.53
CA ALA A 139 2.50 2.16 6.27
C ALA A 139 2.80 1.53 4.90
N CYS A 140 2.06 0.48 4.53
CA CYS A 140 2.13 -0.15 3.22
C CYS A 140 1.80 0.86 2.10
N PHE A 141 0.72 1.60 2.21
CA PHE A 141 0.31 2.60 1.23
C PHE A 141 1.27 3.80 1.18
N ILE A 142 1.84 4.22 2.31
CA ILE A 142 2.89 5.25 2.35
C ILE A 142 4.12 4.79 1.55
N SER A 143 4.52 3.51 1.64
CA SER A 143 5.65 2.98 0.86
C SER A 143 5.40 3.00 -0.64
N VAL A 144 4.17 2.69 -1.08
CA VAL A 144 3.75 2.80 -2.49
C VAL A 144 3.81 4.26 -2.97
N GLY A 145 3.25 5.18 -2.20
CA GLY A 145 3.26 6.60 -2.54
C GLY A 145 4.67 7.18 -2.60
N LEU A 146 5.54 6.75 -1.69
CA LEU A 146 6.95 7.12 -1.68
C LEU A 146 7.66 6.64 -2.96
N PHE A 147 7.42 5.40 -3.39
CA PHE A 147 7.94 4.86 -4.63
C PHE A 147 7.48 5.66 -5.85
N ILE A 148 6.19 5.97 -5.94
CA ILE A 148 5.63 6.74 -7.05
C ILE A 148 6.18 8.17 -7.07
N SER A 149 6.38 8.78 -5.90
CA SER A 149 6.96 10.12 -5.78
C SER A 149 8.40 10.21 -6.31
N VAL A 150 9.16 9.10 -6.31
CA VAL A 150 10.50 9.07 -6.91
C VAL A 150 10.46 8.99 -8.43
N LEU A 151 9.41 8.42 -9.02
CA LEU A 151 9.34 8.20 -10.47
C LEU A 151 9.06 9.47 -11.28
N THR A 152 8.54 10.53 -10.66
CA THR A 152 8.13 11.77 -11.33
C THR A 152 8.62 13.00 -10.58
N ASP A 153 8.88 14.08 -11.34
CA ASP A 153 9.27 15.40 -10.80
C ASP A 153 8.05 16.31 -10.59
N ASN A 154 6.84 15.82 -10.94
CA ASN A 154 5.60 16.58 -10.80
C ASN A 154 4.76 16.02 -9.65
N GLN A 155 4.51 16.87 -8.62
CA GLN A 155 3.73 16.51 -7.44
C GLN A 155 2.30 16.07 -7.77
N ILE A 156 1.65 16.71 -8.74
CA ILE A 156 0.27 16.39 -9.13
C ILE A 156 0.22 15.02 -9.79
N ILE A 157 1.18 14.73 -10.69
CA ILE A 157 1.29 13.42 -11.33
C ILE A 157 1.57 12.35 -10.28
N ALA A 158 2.46 12.63 -9.30
CA ALA A 158 2.72 11.73 -8.19
C ALA A 158 1.46 11.43 -7.38
N ALA A 159 0.68 12.46 -7.05
CA ALA A 159 -0.56 12.30 -6.28
C ALA A 159 -1.59 11.48 -7.04
N VAL A 160 -1.86 11.81 -8.31
CA VAL A 160 -2.84 11.09 -9.15
C VAL A 160 -2.41 9.63 -9.37
N ALA A 161 -1.14 9.40 -9.69
CA ALA A 161 -0.63 8.05 -9.90
C ALA A 161 -0.70 7.21 -8.60
N THR A 162 -0.39 7.81 -7.45
CA THR A 162 -0.54 7.16 -6.15
C THR A 162 -2.00 6.83 -5.87
N PHE A 163 -2.91 7.80 -6.05
CA PHE A 163 -4.35 7.58 -5.90
C PHE A 163 -4.84 6.40 -6.75
N VAL A 164 -4.53 6.40 -8.05
CA VAL A 164 -4.95 5.33 -8.98
C VAL A 164 -4.39 3.97 -8.55
N THR A 165 -3.12 3.93 -8.14
CA THR A 165 -2.48 2.68 -7.70
C THR A 165 -3.11 2.14 -6.42
N LEU A 166 -3.32 2.99 -5.41
CA LEU A 166 -3.95 2.60 -4.16
C LEU A 166 -5.40 2.16 -4.37
N PHE A 167 -6.15 2.88 -5.21
CA PHE A 167 -7.52 2.53 -5.57
C PHE A 167 -7.59 1.19 -6.31
N ALA A 168 -6.65 0.95 -7.23
CA ALA A 168 -6.55 -0.34 -7.92
C ALA A 168 -6.29 -1.50 -6.94
N LEU A 169 -5.36 -1.32 -5.97
CA LEU A 169 -5.08 -2.33 -4.95
C LEU A 169 -6.29 -2.61 -4.04
N PHE A 170 -7.07 -1.59 -3.75
CA PHE A 170 -8.27 -1.73 -2.91
C PHE A 170 -9.39 -2.48 -3.65
N ILE A 171 -9.63 -2.12 -4.91
CA ILE A 171 -10.71 -2.70 -5.71
C ILE A 171 -10.43 -4.17 -6.11
N MET A 172 -9.19 -4.67 -5.95
CA MET A 172 -8.82 -6.04 -6.30
C MET A 172 -9.70 -7.10 -5.63
N ASP A 173 -10.14 -6.84 -4.39
CA ASP A 173 -11.04 -7.76 -3.70
C ASP A 173 -12.43 -7.79 -4.35
N ALA A 174 -13.01 -6.63 -4.63
CA ALA A 174 -14.31 -6.54 -5.31
C ALA A 174 -14.26 -7.17 -6.72
N ILE A 175 -13.17 -6.92 -7.47
CA ILE A 175 -12.96 -7.55 -8.78
C ILE A 175 -12.86 -9.08 -8.63
N SER A 176 -12.16 -9.56 -7.61
CA SER A 176 -11.99 -11.01 -7.40
C SER A 176 -13.31 -11.75 -7.19
N GLN A 177 -14.30 -11.10 -6.58
CA GLN A 177 -15.63 -11.68 -6.34
C GLN A 177 -16.47 -11.79 -7.63
N GLY A 178 -16.23 -10.93 -8.62
CA GLY A 178 -16.90 -10.96 -9.93
C GLY A 178 -16.21 -11.85 -10.97
N MET A 179 -15.03 -12.42 -10.66
CA MET A 179 -14.27 -13.21 -11.62
C MET A 179 -14.75 -14.66 -11.69
N PRO A 180 -14.71 -15.27 -12.89
CA PRO A 180 -15.07 -16.65 -13.06
C PRO A 180 -14.10 -17.58 -12.31
N THR A 181 -14.65 -18.55 -11.60
CA THR A 181 -13.89 -19.56 -10.86
C THR A 181 -13.54 -20.78 -11.73
N GLY A 182 -14.11 -20.88 -12.93
CA GLY A 182 -13.93 -22.02 -13.80
C GLY A 182 -12.46 -22.29 -14.18
N THR A 183 -12.15 -23.58 -14.32
CA THR A 183 -10.79 -24.06 -14.65
C THR A 183 -10.32 -23.59 -16.02
N GLU A 184 -11.23 -23.48 -17.00
CA GLU A 184 -10.93 -22.97 -18.35
C GLU A 184 -10.54 -21.49 -18.34
N ALA A 185 -11.30 -20.65 -17.63
CA ALA A 185 -10.99 -19.24 -17.47
C ALA A 185 -9.64 -19.03 -16.77
N SER A 186 -9.37 -19.85 -15.76
CA SER A 186 -8.10 -19.85 -15.03
C SER A 186 -6.91 -20.23 -15.93
N LEU A 187 -7.08 -21.20 -16.81
CA LEU A 187 -6.04 -21.56 -17.78
C LEU A 187 -5.73 -20.41 -18.74
N VAL A 188 -6.76 -19.75 -19.27
CA VAL A 188 -6.60 -18.56 -20.13
C VAL A 188 -5.87 -17.44 -19.38
N PHE A 189 -6.24 -17.20 -18.13
CA PHE A 189 -5.56 -16.20 -17.30
C PHE A 189 -4.08 -16.53 -17.09
N VAL A 190 -3.74 -17.77 -16.75
CA VAL A 190 -2.35 -18.22 -16.59
C VAL A 190 -1.58 -18.06 -17.89
N ALA A 191 -2.19 -18.41 -19.05
CA ALA A 191 -1.58 -18.21 -20.35
C ALA A 191 -1.32 -16.72 -20.66
N MET A 192 -2.26 -15.82 -20.31
CA MET A 192 -2.05 -14.37 -20.45
C MET A 192 -0.91 -13.85 -19.55
N VAL A 193 -0.80 -14.33 -18.31
CA VAL A 193 0.30 -13.95 -17.42
C VAL A 193 1.64 -14.42 -17.97
N ILE A 194 1.72 -15.66 -18.48
CA ILE A 194 2.94 -16.18 -19.13
C ILE A 194 3.30 -15.34 -20.35
N ALA A 195 2.33 -14.98 -21.19
CA ALA A 195 2.57 -14.12 -22.35
C ALA A 195 3.06 -12.73 -21.92
N ALA A 196 2.51 -12.13 -20.88
CA ALA A 196 2.98 -10.86 -20.33
C ALA A 196 4.43 -10.94 -19.83
N VAL A 197 4.77 -12.02 -19.10
CA VAL A 197 6.16 -12.27 -18.64
C VAL A 197 7.11 -12.43 -19.84
N ALA A 198 6.71 -13.18 -20.88
CA ALA A 198 7.50 -13.33 -22.10
C ALA A 198 7.73 -12.01 -22.83
N LEU A 199 6.71 -11.11 -22.87
CA LEU A 199 6.84 -9.77 -23.44
C LEU A 199 7.79 -8.89 -22.65
N VAL A 200 7.72 -8.91 -21.32
CA VAL A 200 8.67 -8.18 -20.46
C VAL A 200 10.08 -8.68 -20.64
N TRP A 201 10.25 -9.99 -20.74
CA TRP A 201 11.54 -10.64 -21.02
C TRP A 201 12.09 -10.21 -22.38
N TYR A 202 11.25 -10.18 -23.40
CA TYR A 202 11.61 -9.69 -24.73
C TYR A 202 12.11 -8.23 -24.69
N ASN A 203 11.39 -7.35 -24.00
CA ASN A 203 11.78 -5.95 -23.86
C ASN A 203 13.14 -5.77 -23.16
N SER A 204 13.47 -6.66 -22.23
CA SER A 204 14.71 -6.63 -21.47
C SER A 204 15.90 -7.20 -22.28
N THR A 205 15.72 -8.34 -22.94
CA THR A 205 16.79 -9.07 -23.63
C THR A 205 16.89 -8.74 -25.12
N LYS A 206 15.82 -8.19 -25.72
CA LYS A 206 15.66 -7.96 -27.18
C LYS A 206 15.86 -9.23 -28.01
N ASN A 207 15.82 -10.41 -27.39
CA ASN A 207 15.98 -11.70 -28.06
C ASN A 207 14.62 -12.39 -28.22
N ILE A 208 14.11 -12.40 -29.46
CA ILE A 208 12.79 -12.97 -29.76
C ILE A 208 12.76 -14.49 -29.57
N TYR A 209 13.86 -15.21 -29.85
CA TYR A 209 13.90 -16.67 -29.68
C TYR A 209 13.83 -17.07 -28.20
N ALA A 210 14.58 -16.39 -27.33
CA ALA A 210 14.56 -16.67 -25.90
C ALA A 210 13.18 -16.38 -25.28
N SER A 211 12.54 -15.27 -25.68
CA SER A 211 11.20 -14.92 -25.16
C SER A 211 10.12 -15.86 -25.71
N ALA A 212 10.22 -16.28 -26.98
CA ALA A 212 9.30 -17.25 -27.57
C ALA A 212 9.40 -18.62 -26.88
N VAL A 213 10.61 -19.09 -26.58
CA VAL A 213 10.83 -20.34 -25.84
C VAL A 213 10.20 -20.26 -24.44
N VAL A 214 10.40 -19.16 -23.69
CA VAL A 214 9.79 -18.97 -22.38
C VAL A 214 8.25 -18.97 -22.45
N GLY A 215 7.69 -18.25 -23.44
CA GLY A 215 6.24 -18.18 -23.65
C GLY A 215 5.64 -19.54 -24.02
N VAL A 216 6.17 -20.18 -25.07
CA VAL A 216 5.65 -21.48 -25.56
C VAL A 216 5.84 -22.58 -24.53
N ALA A 217 7.03 -22.71 -23.94
CA ALA A 217 7.29 -23.70 -22.90
C ALA A 217 6.40 -23.48 -21.67
N GLY A 218 6.23 -22.24 -21.24
CA GLY A 218 5.35 -21.91 -20.11
C GLY A 218 3.89 -22.29 -20.37
N VAL A 219 3.34 -21.95 -21.54
CA VAL A 219 1.98 -22.32 -21.92
C VAL A 219 1.85 -23.85 -22.08
N ALA A 220 2.83 -24.52 -22.68
CA ALA A 220 2.83 -25.99 -22.81
C ALA A 220 2.80 -26.67 -21.43
N VAL A 221 3.60 -26.21 -20.48
CA VAL A 221 3.59 -26.71 -19.10
C VAL A 221 2.24 -26.45 -18.43
N ALA A 222 1.65 -25.27 -18.60
CA ALA A 222 0.33 -24.95 -18.05
C ALA A 222 -0.76 -25.89 -18.61
N VAL A 223 -0.76 -26.14 -19.93
CA VAL A 223 -1.70 -27.07 -20.59
C VAL A 223 -1.48 -28.50 -20.10
N LEU A 224 -0.24 -28.97 -19.98
CA LEU A 224 0.07 -30.30 -19.45
C LEU A 224 -0.42 -30.48 -18.02
N LEU A 225 -0.19 -29.49 -17.14
CA LEU A 225 -0.70 -29.51 -15.77
C LEU A 225 -2.23 -29.50 -15.72
N TYR A 226 -2.89 -28.80 -16.62
CA TYR A 226 -4.33 -28.79 -16.75
C TYR A 226 -4.89 -30.17 -17.16
N LEU A 227 -4.22 -30.87 -18.09
CA LEU A 227 -4.62 -32.21 -18.52
C LEU A 227 -4.40 -33.31 -17.45
N ILE A 228 -3.38 -33.13 -16.61
CA ILE A 228 -3.08 -34.06 -15.51
C ILE A 228 -4.04 -33.83 -14.34
N ASN A 229 -4.25 -32.59 -13.95
CA ASN A 229 -5.14 -32.25 -12.83
C ASN A 229 -5.74 -30.83 -13.01
N ASN A 230 -6.94 -30.77 -13.58
CA ASN A 230 -7.66 -29.52 -13.80
C ASN A 230 -8.09 -28.82 -12.51
N LEU A 231 -8.20 -29.55 -11.38
CA LEU A 231 -8.56 -28.97 -10.08
C LEU A 231 -7.53 -27.98 -9.54
N ILE A 232 -6.26 -28.10 -9.99
CA ILE A 232 -5.22 -27.13 -9.62
C ILE A 232 -5.58 -25.73 -10.11
N PHE A 233 -6.26 -25.65 -11.27
CA PHE A 233 -6.65 -24.40 -11.91
C PHE A 233 -7.95 -23.80 -11.34
N ASP A 234 -8.65 -24.55 -10.47
CA ASP A 234 -9.90 -24.06 -9.89
C ASP A 234 -9.65 -22.83 -9.02
N GLY A 235 -10.27 -21.70 -9.40
CA GLY A 235 -10.20 -20.44 -8.69
C GLY A 235 -8.82 -19.77 -8.64
N ILE A 236 -7.87 -20.12 -9.51
CA ILE A 236 -6.55 -19.45 -9.56
C ILE A 236 -6.68 -17.94 -9.73
N ILE A 237 -7.60 -17.46 -10.59
CA ILE A 237 -7.84 -16.02 -10.80
C ILE A 237 -8.20 -15.37 -9.47
N VAL A 238 -9.22 -15.88 -8.83
CA VAL A 238 -9.75 -15.35 -7.56
C VAL A 238 -8.66 -15.39 -6.47
N ARG A 239 -7.94 -16.52 -6.38
CA ARG A 239 -6.86 -16.69 -5.40
C ARG A 239 -5.70 -15.71 -5.63
N SER A 240 -5.31 -15.49 -6.89
CA SER A 240 -4.24 -14.56 -7.27
C SER A 240 -4.63 -13.11 -6.99
N LEU A 241 -5.87 -12.71 -7.32
CA LEU A 241 -6.37 -11.37 -7.05
C LEU A 241 -6.54 -11.12 -5.55
N LYS A 242 -7.07 -12.09 -4.80
CA LYS A 242 -7.14 -12.01 -3.33
C LYS A 242 -5.76 -11.94 -2.68
N TRP A 243 -4.76 -12.61 -3.25
CA TRP A 243 -3.39 -12.51 -2.73
C TRP A 243 -2.81 -11.11 -2.91
N LEU A 244 -3.15 -10.41 -4.00
CA LEU A 244 -2.80 -9.00 -4.21
C LEU A 244 -3.67 -8.02 -3.39
N SER A 245 -4.86 -8.44 -2.97
CA SER A 245 -5.76 -7.58 -2.21
C SER A 245 -5.17 -7.22 -0.85
N VAL A 246 -4.94 -5.93 -0.66
CA VAL A 246 -4.45 -5.38 0.60
C VAL A 246 -5.59 -5.27 1.62
N TYR A 247 -6.82 -5.04 1.15
CA TYR A 247 -7.98 -4.78 2.00
C TYR A 247 -8.54 -6.04 2.66
N SER A 248 -8.62 -7.16 1.96
CA SER A 248 -9.16 -8.42 2.52
C SER A 248 -8.40 -8.91 3.77
N ARG A 249 -7.10 -8.63 3.83
CA ARG A 249 -6.26 -8.95 5.00
C ARG A 249 -6.51 -8.01 6.18
N TYR A 250 -6.90 -6.77 5.88
CA TYR A 250 -7.31 -5.82 6.90
C TYR A 250 -8.61 -6.27 7.59
N GLU A 251 -9.58 -6.80 6.86
CA GLU A 251 -10.82 -7.33 7.43
C GLU A 251 -10.56 -8.44 8.45
N ASN A 252 -9.61 -9.35 8.20
CA ASN A 252 -9.22 -10.36 9.16
C ASN A 252 -8.68 -9.75 10.46
N LEU A 253 -7.78 -8.78 10.35
CA LEU A 253 -7.20 -8.10 11.52
C LEU A 253 -8.25 -7.29 12.27
N SER A 254 -9.16 -6.60 11.57
CA SER A 254 -10.22 -5.78 12.18
C SER A 254 -11.27 -6.62 12.90
N SER A 255 -11.50 -7.85 12.48
CA SER A 255 -12.37 -8.81 13.20
C SER A 255 -11.73 -9.40 14.45
N GLY A 256 -10.49 -9.03 14.77
CA GLY A 256 -9.76 -9.50 15.95
C GLY A 256 -8.97 -10.80 15.73
N ILE A 257 -8.93 -11.31 14.50
CA ILE A 257 -8.14 -12.50 14.13
C ILE A 257 -6.72 -12.04 13.79
N LEU A 258 -5.82 -12.14 14.77
CA LEU A 258 -4.41 -11.79 14.57
C LEU A 258 -3.69 -12.94 13.85
N ASN A 259 -3.66 -12.88 12.54
CA ASN A 259 -2.91 -13.82 11.72
C ASN A 259 -1.51 -13.26 11.42
N LEU A 260 -0.47 -13.99 11.83
CA LEU A 260 0.93 -13.59 11.57
C LEU A 260 1.22 -13.44 10.07
N ALA A 261 0.57 -14.25 9.23
CA ALA A 261 0.72 -14.17 7.78
C ALA A 261 0.30 -12.81 7.19
N ASP A 262 -0.75 -12.18 7.75
CA ASP A 262 -1.22 -10.88 7.28
C ASP A 262 -0.24 -9.77 7.68
N ILE A 263 0.35 -9.85 8.87
CA ILE A 263 1.39 -8.91 9.32
C ILE A 263 2.63 -9.01 8.44
N VAL A 264 3.12 -10.23 8.21
CA VAL A 264 4.30 -10.50 7.35
C VAL A 264 4.04 -10.00 5.92
N TYR A 265 2.83 -10.17 5.40
CA TYR A 265 2.46 -9.66 4.08
C TYR A 265 2.62 -8.14 3.99
N TYR A 266 2.06 -7.37 4.92
CA TYR A 266 2.17 -5.90 4.92
C TYR A 266 3.62 -5.43 5.03
N LEU A 267 4.40 -6.05 5.91
CA LEU A 267 5.81 -5.71 6.10
C LEU A 267 6.63 -6.04 4.86
N SER A 268 6.43 -7.22 4.24
CA SER A 268 7.13 -7.62 3.02
C SER A 268 6.75 -6.74 1.83
N PHE A 269 5.47 -6.36 1.71
CA PHE A 269 4.98 -5.48 0.66
C PHE A 269 5.61 -4.07 0.80
N ALA A 270 5.60 -3.51 2.01
CA ALA A 270 6.24 -2.23 2.28
C ALA A 270 7.76 -2.28 2.01
N ALA A 271 8.43 -3.35 2.45
CA ALA A 271 9.87 -3.55 2.21
C ALA A 271 10.18 -3.65 0.71
N MET A 272 9.34 -4.30 -0.09
CA MET A 272 9.48 -4.40 -1.54
C MET A 272 9.46 -3.01 -2.18
N PHE A 273 8.48 -2.16 -1.86
CA PHE A 273 8.40 -0.81 -2.44
C PHE A 273 9.53 0.11 -1.97
N ILE A 274 9.97 -0.02 -0.71
CA ILE A 274 11.15 0.68 -0.21
C ILE A 274 12.40 0.25 -0.98
N TYR A 275 12.59 -1.05 -1.20
CA TYR A 275 13.70 -1.58 -1.98
C TYR A 275 13.68 -1.07 -3.43
N LEU A 276 12.52 -1.09 -4.09
CA LEU A 276 12.36 -0.53 -5.43
C LEU A 276 12.70 0.97 -5.46
N THR A 277 12.30 1.72 -4.43
CA THR A 277 12.64 3.14 -4.29
C THR A 277 14.16 3.35 -4.21
N ILE A 278 14.85 2.55 -3.40
CA ILE A 278 16.31 2.60 -3.27
C ILE A 278 16.98 2.36 -4.63
N ASN A 279 16.57 1.30 -5.35
CA ASN A 279 17.15 0.95 -6.65
C ASN A 279 16.95 2.06 -7.70
N VAL A 280 15.77 2.71 -7.72
CA VAL A 280 15.51 3.82 -8.65
C VAL A 280 16.42 5.01 -8.35
N ILE A 281 16.61 5.34 -7.07
CA ILE A 281 17.49 6.45 -6.66
C ILE A 281 18.96 6.12 -6.95
N GLU A 282 19.41 4.91 -6.66
CA GLU A 282 20.77 4.46 -6.98
C GLU A 282 21.03 4.59 -8.48
N LYS A 283 20.11 4.12 -9.31
CA LYS A 283 20.23 4.26 -10.77
C LYS A 283 20.29 5.72 -11.23
N ARG A 284 19.60 6.64 -10.55
CA ARG A 284 19.69 8.08 -10.85
C ARG A 284 21.02 8.69 -10.40
N ARG A 285 21.60 8.20 -9.30
CA ARG A 285 22.88 8.67 -8.76
C ARG A 285 24.07 8.34 -9.66
N TRP A 286 23.97 7.25 -10.45
CA TRP A 286 25.03 6.79 -11.35
C TRP A 286 24.89 7.31 -12.79
N ARG A 287 23.86 8.07 -13.09
CA ARG A 287 23.67 8.79 -14.36
C ARG A 287 24.05 10.25 -14.22
#